data_45edf2da8446563c6a8d258b1538dd19
#
_entry.id   45edf2da8446563c6a8d258b1538dd19
#
_cell.length_a   1.000
_cell.length_b   1.000
_cell.length_c   1.000
_cell.angle_alpha   90.00
_cell.angle_beta   90.00
_cell.angle_gamma   90.00
#
_symmetry.space_group_name_H-M   'P 1'
#
loop_
_entity.id
_entity.type
_entity.pdbx_description
1 polymer ?
#
loop_
_entity_poly.entity_id
_entity_poly.type
_entity_poly.pdbx_seq_one_letter_code
_entity_poly.pdbx_strand_id
1 'polypeptide(L)'
;MTGRREARFRRPEEVAVAVHRPGPGGRRFLVLLRAPERHGYWHLVAGALEPGESAAAAAARELREETGLDAPVADLGLDLSYALAEEPADLRARFAPGTERVRVHAFAAAAPAGWEPALDEEHVEHRWLPADEAAALLAYPEPREAVRAAARRGPGS
;
A
#
# COMPACT_ATOMS: atom_id res chain seq x y z
N MET A 1 4.21 -32.19 -3.38
CA MET A 1 2.91 -31.57 -3.16
C MET A 1 2.77 -30.30 -4.00
N THR A 2 1.92 -30.38 -4.97
CA THR A 2 1.70 -29.28 -5.91
C THR A 2 1.25 -27.99 -5.22
N GLY A 3 0.38 -28.05 -4.21
CA GLY A 3 -0.12 -26.87 -3.53
C GLY A 3 0.96 -26.01 -2.86
N ARG A 4 2.04 -26.63 -2.38
CA ARG A 4 3.16 -25.91 -1.77
C ARG A 4 3.97 -25.16 -2.82
N ARG A 5 4.11 -25.71 -4.03
CA ARG A 5 4.83 -25.05 -5.11
C ARG A 5 4.06 -23.86 -5.64
N GLU A 6 2.75 -23.98 -5.73
CA GLU A 6 1.88 -22.88 -6.17
C GLU A 6 1.93 -21.74 -5.17
N ALA A 7 1.95 -22.05 -3.85
CA ALA A 7 2.03 -21.05 -2.80
C ALA A 7 3.37 -20.32 -2.75
N ARG A 8 4.41 -20.79 -3.45
CA ARG A 8 5.70 -20.12 -3.54
C ARG A 8 5.64 -18.80 -4.26
N PHE A 9 4.78 -18.69 -5.25
CA PHE A 9 4.67 -17.48 -6.04
C PHE A 9 3.61 -16.55 -5.45
N ARG A 10 3.91 -15.25 -5.54
CA ARG A 10 2.94 -14.23 -5.13
C ARG A 10 1.78 -14.22 -6.11
N ARG A 11 0.59 -13.95 -5.60
CA ARG A 11 -0.54 -13.62 -6.46
C ARG A 11 -0.22 -12.29 -7.14
N PRO A 12 -0.61 -12.12 -8.43
CA PRO A 12 -0.40 -10.85 -9.14
C PRO A 12 -1.44 -9.78 -8.75
N GLU A 13 -1.70 -9.68 -7.46
CA GLU A 13 -2.63 -8.71 -6.88
C GLU A 13 -2.04 -8.18 -5.59
N GLU A 14 -2.06 -6.87 -5.44
CA GLU A 14 -1.54 -6.17 -4.27
C GLU A 14 -2.56 -5.17 -3.78
N VAL A 15 -2.40 -4.73 -2.53
CA VAL A 15 -3.17 -3.64 -1.97
C VAL A 15 -2.26 -2.47 -1.68
N ALA A 16 -2.82 -1.26 -1.74
CA ALA A 16 -2.19 -0.05 -1.25
C ALA A 16 -3.22 0.68 -0.41
N VAL A 17 -2.82 1.14 0.77
CA VAL A 17 -3.74 1.80 1.70
C VAL A 17 -3.25 3.22 1.98
N ALA A 18 -4.07 4.21 1.59
CA ALA A 18 -3.83 5.60 1.92
C ALA A 18 -4.40 5.88 3.31
N VAL A 19 -3.51 5.96 4.30
CA VAL A 19 -3.87 6.23 5.69
C VAL A 19 -3.87 7.73 5.90
N HIS A 20 -4.94 8.28 6.45
CA HIS A 20 -5.04 9.71 6.70
C HIS A 20 -5.49 9.99 8.12
N ARG A 21 -5.14 11.16 8.63
CA ARG A 21 -5.58 11.64 9.94
C ARG A 21 -5.80 13.16 9.88
N PRO A 22 -6.63 13.72 10.80
CA PRO A 22 -6.76 15.17 10.90
C PRO A 22 -5.44 15.82 11.30
N GLY A 23 -5.17 17.01 10.80
CA GLY A 23 -4.00 17.78 11.18
C GLY A 23 -4.26 19.27 11.03
N PRO A 24 -3.31 20.13 11.47
CA PRO A 24 -3.43 21.57 11.27
C PRO A 24 -3.54 21.87 9.77
N GLY A 25 -4.57 22.60 9.38
CA GLY A 25 -4.77 22.96 7.99
C GLY A 25 -5.38 21.88 7.12
N GLY A 26 -5.84 20.76 7.68
CA GLY A 26 -6.53 19.71 6.94
C GLY A 26 -5.96 18.33 7.18
N ARG A 27 -6.45 17.36 6.40
CA ARG A 27 -5.98 15.97 6.50
C ARG A 27 -4.55 15.81 6.03
N ARG A 28 -3.83 14.92 6.69
CA ARG A 28 -2.49 14.52 6.27
C ARG A 28 -2.48 13.03 5.99
N PHE A 29 -1.62 12.65 5.07
CA PHE A 29 -1.50 11.27 4.58
C PHE A 29 -0.17 10.68 5.00
N LEU A 30 -0.21 9.42 5.40
CA LEU A 30 0.97 8.68 5.86
C LEU A 30 1.76 8.16 4.67
N VAL A 31 3.06 8.48 4.63
CA VAL A 31 3.98 7.87 3.67
C VAL A 31 5.10 7.19 4.45
N LEU A 32 5.54 6.04 3.95
CA LEU A 32 6.50 5.16 4.60
C LEU A 32 7.75 5.02 3.74
N LEU A 33 8.92 5.16 4.34
CA LEU A 33 10.18 4.92 3.64
C LEU A 33 10.59 3.46 3.85
N ARG A 34 10.70 2.73 2.75
CA ARG A 34 11.13 1.34 2.79
C ARG A 34 12.60 1.26 3.15
N ALA A 35 12.97 0.19 3.86
CA ALA A 35 14.36 -0.06 4.24
C ALA A 35 15.25 -0.16 3.00
N PRO A 36 16.56 0.20 3.10
CA PRO A 36 17.47 0.13 1.96
C PRO A 36 17.53 -1.25 1.30
N GLU A 37 17.45 -2.34 2.06
CA GLU A 37 17.42 -3.70 1.52
C GLU A 37 16.13 -4.02 0.80
N ARG A 38 15.14 -3.13 0.87
CA ARG A 38 13.86 -3.19 0.14
C ARG A 38 13.76 -2.07 -0.88
N HIS A 39 14.90 -1.66 -1.44
CA HIS A 39 15.04 -0.64 -2.50
C HIS A 39 14.87 0.82 -2.03
N GLY A 40 14.54 1.08 -0.76
CA GLY A 40 14.64 2.41 -0.15
C GLY A 40 13.82 3.52 -0.79
N TYR A 41 12.57 3.29 -1.12
CA TYR A 41 11.69 4.33 -1.70
C TYR A 41 10.47 4.59 -0.83
N TRP A 42 9.85 5.75 -1.03
CA TRP A 42 8.65 6.13 -0.32
C TRP A 42 7.42 5.45 -0.92
N HIS A 43 6.59 4.88 -0.06
CA HIS A 43 5.41 4.14 -0.45
C HIS A 43 4.29 4.31 0.58
N LEU A 44 3.13 3.76 0.26
CA LEU A 44 2.02 3.63 1.21
C LEU A 44 2.13 2.26 1.92
N VAL A 45 1.21 2.00 2.85
CA VAL A 45 0.97 0.63 3.32
C VAL A 45 0.63 -0.22 2.11
N ALA A 46 1.31 -1.32 1.91
CA ALA A 46 1.15 -2.14 0.71
C ALA A 46 1.60 -3.58 0.93
N GLY A 47 1.08 -4.49 0.11
CA GLY A 47 1.53 -5.88 0.12
C GLY A 47 0.67 -6.73 -0.78
N ALA A 48 1.12 -7.97 -1.02
CA ALA A 48 0.43 -8.91 -1.87
C ALA A 48 -0.73 -9.59 -1.14
N LEU A 49 -1.77 -9.95 -1.89
CA LEU A 49 -2.84 -10.80 -1.37
C LEU A 49 -2.30 -12.22 -1.14
N GLU A 50 -2.69 -12.82 -0.03
CA GLU A 50 -2.39 -14.22 0.24
C GLU A 50 -3.43 -15.13 -0.46
N PRO A 51 -3.11 -16.41 -0.67
CA PRO A 51 -4.06 -17.34 -1.29
C PRO A 51 -5.41 -17.32 -0.57
N GLY A 52 -6.49 -17.14 -1.35
CA GLY A 52 -7.85 -17.13 -0.82
C GLY A 52 -8.26 -15.84 -0.11
N GLU A 53 -7.36 -14.87 0.00
CA GLU A 53 -7.64 -13.62 0.70
C GLU A 53 -8.35 -12.62 -0.20
N SER A 54 -9.34 -11.91 0.34
CA SER A 54 -9.95 -10.79 -0.39
C SER A 54 -9.05 -9.57 -0.33
N ALA A 55 -9.23 -8.64 -1.27
CA ALA A 55 -8.45 -7.40 -1.26
C ALA A 55 -8.68 -6.61 0.03
N ALA A 56 -9.92 -6.52 0.52
CA ALA A 56 -10.21 -5.79 1.76
C ALA A 56 -9.55 -6.46 2.96
N ALA A 57 -9.54 -7.78 3.03
CA ALA A 57 -8.87 -8.50 4.12
C ALA A 57 -7.34 -8.28 4.08
N ALA A 58 -6.75 -8.31 2.88
CA ALA A 58 -5.33 -8.04 2.71
C ALA A 58 -4.98 -6.61 3.13
N ALA A 59 -5.81 -5.63 2.73
CA ALA A 59 -5.60 -4.24 3.12
C ALA A 59 -5.62 -4.07 4.64
N ALA A 60 -6.59 -4.66 5.32
CA ALA A 60 -6.68 -4.59 6.78
C ALA A 60 -5.50 -5.29 7.44
N ARG A 61 -5.08 -6.43 6.92
CA ARG A 61 -3.94 -7.18 7.46
C ARG A 61 -2.64 -6.40 7.31
N GLU A 62 -2.36 -5.89 6.12
CA GLU A 62 -1.14 -5.10 5.87
C GLU A 62 -1.11 -3.84 6.71
N LEU A 63 -2.27 -3.19 6.88
CA LEU A 63 -2.38 -2.00 7.72
C LEU A 63 -1.94 -2.31 9.16
N ARG A 64 -2.42 -3.42 9.73
CA ARG A 64 -2.03 -3.83 11.08
C ARG A 64 -0.54 -4.23 11.14
N GLU A 65 -0.07 -5.00 10.17
CA GLU A 65 1.32 -5.49 10.17
C GLU A 65 2.32 -4.35 10.03
N GLU A 66 2.05 -3.39 9.15
CA GLU A 66 3.02 -2.34 8.83
C GLU A 66 2.93 -1.13 9.75
N THR A 67 1.80 -0.89 10.39
CA THR A 67 1.61 0.33 11.19
C THR A 67 1.02 0.10 12.58
N GLY A 68 0.40 -1.06 12.80
CA GLY A 68 -0.33 -1.32 14.05
C GLY A 68 -1.75 -0.76 14.07
N LEU A 69 -2.20 -0.12 13.01
CA LEU A 69 -3.55 0.46 12.99
C LEU A 69 -4.60 -0.62 12.72
N ASP A 70 -5.60 -0.68 13.57
CA ASP A 70 -6.77 -1.52 13.36
C ASP A 70 -7.96 -0.61 13.08
N ALA A 71 -8.26 -0.41 11.81
CA ALA A 71 -9.30 0.48 11.35
C ALA A 71 -9.98 -0.09 10.10
N PRO A 72 -11.25 0.27 9.86
CA PRO A 72 -11.91 -0.12 8.63
C PRO A 72 -11.19 0.42 7.41
N VAL A 73 -11.20 -0.34 6.31
CA VAL A 73 -10.63 0.09 5.04
C VAL A 73 -11.78 0.33 4.05
N ALA A 74 -11.68 1.42 3.29
CA ALA A 74 -12.68 1.80 2.28
C ALA A 74 -12.08 1.65 0.90
N ASP A 75 -12.73 0.86 0.04
CA ASP A 75 -12.29 0.65 -1.35
C ASP A 75 -12.43 1.97 -2.12
N LEU A 76 -11.36 2.39 -2.77
CA LEU A 76 -11.36 3.63 -3.55
C LEU A 76 -11.93 3.46 -4.96
N GLY A 77 -12.20 2.21 -5.38
CA GLY A 77 -12.82 1.93 -6.67
C GLY A 77 -11.93 2.24 -7.88
N LEU A 78 -10.61 2.21 -7.71
CA LEU A 78 -9.67 2.51 -8.79
C LEU A 78 -9.29 1.24 -9.54
N ASP A 79 -9.02 1.40 -10.84
CA ASP A 79 -8.53 0.31 -11.68
C ASP A 79 -7.05 0.58 -11.97
N LEU A 80 -6.18 0.02 -11.11
CA LEU A 80 -4.74 0.26 -11.15
C LEU A 80 -4.00 -1.04 -11.39
N SER A 81 -2.91 -0.96 -12.17
CA SER A 81 -1.98 -2.08 -12.36
C SER A 81 -0.64 -1.54 -12.82
N TYR A 82 0.40 -2.35 -12.68
CA TYR A 82 1.70 -2.01 -13.24
C TYR A 82 2.28 -3.20 -14.00
N ALA A 83 3.18 -2.90 -14.95
CA ALA A 83 3.83 -3.93 -15.76
C ALA A 83 4.97 -4.56 -14.96
N LEU A 84 4.92 -5.87 -14.78
CA LEU A 84 5.94 -6.59 -14.02
C LEU A 84 7.31 -6.52 -14.69
N ALA A 85 7.35 -6.42 -16.02
CA ALA A 85 8.60 -6.34 -16.78
C ALA A 85 9.46 -5.12 -16.42
N GLU A 86 8.85 -4.08 -15.87
CA GLU A 86 9.56 -2.86 -15.48
C GLU A 86 10.17 -2.93 -14.08
N GLU A 87 9.86 -3.99 -13.33
CA GLU A 87 10.34 -4.14 -11.96
C GLU A 87 11.71 -4.81 -11.89
N PRO A 88 12.47 -4.61 -10.79
CA PRO A 88 13.75 -5.30 -10.61
C PRO A 88 13.61 -6.81 -10.67
N ALA A 89 14.68 -7.48 -11.09
CA ALA A 89 14.68 -8.93 -11.28
C ALA A 89 14.30 -9.72 -10.02
N ASP A 90 14.71 -9.25 -8.85
CA ASP A 90 14.38 -9.91 -7.58
C ASP A 90 12.88 -9.87 -7.30
N LEU A 91 12.21 -8.77 -7.66
CA LEU A 91 10.77 -8.66 -7.52
C LEU A 91 10.04 -9.50 -8.54
N ARG A 92 10.49 -9.48 -9.81
CA ARG A 92 9.88 -10.30 -10.87
C ARG A 92 9.91 -11.79 -10.53
N ALA A 93 10.99 -12.24 -9.90
CA ALA A 93 11.17 -13.66 -9.54
C ALA A 93 10.16 -14.16 -8.51
N ARG A 94 9.46 -13.28 -7.82
CA ARG A 94 8.44 -13.66 -6.83
C ARG A 94 7.13 -14.12 -7.48
N PHE A 95 6.95 -13.81 -8.76
CA PHE A 95 5.71 -14.14 -9.48
C PHE A 95 5.93 -15.31 -10.41
N ALA A 96 4.85 -16.04 -10.71
CA ALA A 96 4.91 -17.19 -11.62
C ALA A 96 5.40 -16.74 -13.01
N PRO A 97 6.18 -17.60 -13.71
CA PRO A 97 6.56 -17.30 -15.09
C PRO A 97 5.33 -17.00 -15.94
N GLY A 98 5.43 -15.99 -16.81
CA GLY A 98 4.33 -15.57 -17.67
C GLY A 98 3.44 -14.50 -17.07
N THR A 99 3.65 -14.12 -15.80
CA THR A 99 2.93 -13.00 -15.18
C THR A 99 3.37 -11.70 -15.85
N GLU A 100 2.41 -10.95 -16.40
CA GLU A 100 2.72 -9.71 -17.12
C GLU A 100 2.42 -8.46 -16.31
N ARG A 101 1.31 -8.46 -15.55
CA ARG A 101 0.87 -7.29 -14.80
C ARG A 101 0.46 -7.67 -13.39
N VAL A 102 0.63 -6.71 -12.48
CA VAL A 102 0.17 -6.84 -11.09
C VAL A 102 -0.94 -5.82 -10.88
N ARG A 103 -2.09 -6.29 -10.43
CA ARG A 103 -3.24 -5.43 -10.12
C ARG A 103 -3.08 -4.83 -8.73
N VAL A 104 -3.38 -3.54 -8.59
CA VAL A 104 -3.31 -2.84 -7.30
C VAL A 104 -4.71 -2.41 -6.87
N HIS A 105 -5.16 -2.95 -5.75
CA HIS A 105 -6.44 -2.56 -5.14
C HIS A 105 -6.16 -1.45 -4.12
N ALA A 106 -6.71 -0.26 -4.35
CA ALA A 106 -6.44 0.90 -3.51
C ALA A 106 -7.54 1.13 -2.48
N PHE A 107 -7.14 1.39 -1.26
CA PHE A 107 -8.04 1.62 -0.12
C PHE A 107 -7.64 2.88 0.63
N ALA A 108 -8.55 3.43 1.41
CA ALA A 108 -8.28 4.49 2.36
C ALA A 108 -8.63 4.01 3.77
N ALA A 109 -7.91 4.52 4.76
CA ALA A 109 -8.20 4.24 6.17
C ALA A 109 -7.96 5.49 6.99
N ALA A 110 -8.87 5.77 7.93
CA ALA A 110 -8.79 6.94 8.80
C ALA A 110 -8.13 6.56 10.13
N ALA A 111 -7.11 7.29 10.52
CA ALA A 111 -6.48 7.18 11.83
C ALA A 111 -6.95 8.33 12.72
N PRO A 112 -6.99 8.13 14.06
CA PRO A 112 -7.35 9.22 14.98
C PRO A 112 -6.32 10.35 14.94
N ALA A 113 -6.76 11.55 15.33
CA ALA A 113 -5.84 12.68 15.48
C ALA A 113 -4.74 12.30 16.50
N GLY A 114 -3.49 12.60 16.15
CA GLY A 114 -2.34 12.32 17.01
C GLY A 114 -1.85 10.89 17.00
N TRP A 115 -2.53 9.98 16.31
CA TRP A 115 -2.06 8.59 16.19
C TRP A 115 -0.76 8.52 15.38
N GLU A 116 0.18 7.70 15.84
CA GLU A 116 1.44 7.47 15.15
C GLU A 116 1.65 5.97 14.88
N PRO A 117 2.23 5.61 13.74
CA PRO A 117 2.44 4.20 13.41
C PRO A 117 3.56 3.58 14.21
N ALA A 118 3.40 2.27 14.50
CA ALA A 118 4.48 1.43 14.97
C ALA A 118 5.01 0.68 13.74
N LEU A 119 6.16 1.11 13.23
CA LEU A 119 6.68 0.57 11.98
C LEU A 119 7.24 -0.84 12.16
N ASP A 120 7.05 -1.67 11.12
CA ASP A 120 7.69 -2.98 11.06
C ASP A 120 9.14 -2.83 10.54
N GLU A 121 9.85 -3.95 10.41
CA GLU A 121 11.25 -3.94 9.98
C GLU A 121 11.46 -3.63 8.51
N GLU A 122 10.39 -3.60 7.71
CA GLU A 122 10.47 -3.24 6.29
C GLU A 122 10.51 -1.74 6.06
N HIS A 123 10.22 -0.94 7.08
CA HIS A 123 10.12 0.52 6.97
C HIS A 123 10.98 1.19 8.03
N VAL A 124 11.70 2.24 7.63
CA VAL A 124 12.69 2.92 8.50
C VAL A 124 12.27 4.33 8.91
N GLU A 125 11.29 4.91 8.23
CA GLU A 125 10.85 6.28 8.50
C GLU A 125 9.41 6.45 8.05
N HIS A 126 8.70 7.40 8.64
CA HIS A 126 7.38 7.79 8.16
C HIS A 126 7.22 9.30 8.20
N ARG A 127 6.30 9.82 7.39
CA ARG A 127 5.91 11.23 7.40
C ARG A 127 4.41 11.35 7.21
N TRP A 128 3.87 12.41 7.78
CA TRP A 128 2.48 12.83 7.56
C TRP A 128 2.49 14.09 6.71
N LEU A 129 1.91 14.04 5.52
CA LEU A 129 2.00 15.14 4.56
C LEU A 129 0.63 15.48 3.98
N PRO A 130 0.39 16.75 3.61
CA PRO A 130 -0.77 17.07 2.78
C PRO A 130 -0.77 16.23 1.51
N ALA A 131 -1.94 16.03 0.91
CA ALA A 131 -2.10 15.13 -0.23
C ALA A 131 -1.12 15.39 -1.38
N ASP A 132 -0.95 16.66 -1.78
CA ASP A 132 -0.07 17.00 -2.89
C ASP A 132 1.39 16.68 -2.59
N GLU A 133 1.84 16.95 -1.37
CA GLU A 133 3.22 16.66 -0.96
C GLU A 133 3.45 15.16 -0.81
N ALA A 134 2.46 14.44 -0.27
CA ALA A 134 2.53 12.99 -0.17
C ALA A 134 2.64 12.37 -1.57
N ALA A 135 1.79 12.79 -2.50
CA ALA A 135 1.81 12.29 -3.87
C ALA A 135 3.16 12.60 -4.55
N ALA A 136 3.72 13.78 -4.31
CA ALA A 136 5.00 14.16 -4.91
C ALA A 136 6.16 13.31 -4.39
N LEU A 137 6.10 12.85 -3.14
CA LEU A 137 7.14 12.05 -2.54
C LEU A 137 7.08 10.57 -2.95
N LEU A 138 5.90 10.06 -3.24
CA LEU A 138 5.70 8.65 -3.60
C LEU A 138 6.37 8.31 -4.93
N ALA A 139 7.06 7.17 -4.96
CA ALA A 139 7.90 6.79 -6.11
C ALA A 139 7.12 6.30 -7.32
N TYR A 140 5.91 5.75 -7.11
CA TYR A 140 5.15 5.10 -8.18
C TYR A 140 3.80 5.76 -8.42
N PRO A 141 3.25 5.66 -9.65
CA PRO A 141 1.96 6.30 -9.98
C PRO A 141 0.77 5.72 -9.23
N GLU A 142 0.74 4.41 -8.95
CA GLU A 142 -0.41 3.78 -8.31
C GLU A 142 -0.67 4.31 -6.90
N PRO A 143 0.31 4.40 -5.99
CA PRO A 143 0.08 5.01 -4.69
C PRO A 143 -0.25 6.51 -4.79
N ARG A 144 0.29 7.23 -5.78
CA ARG A 144 -0.08 8.64 -6.00
C ARG A 144 -1.57 8.77 -6.31
N GLU A 145 -2.08 7.91 -7.18
CA GLU A 145 -3.50 7.90 -7.52
C GLU A 145 -4.37 7.56 -6.31
N ALA A 146 -3.91 6.64 -5.48
CA ALA A 146 -4.63 6.27 -4.25
C ALA A 146 -4.75 7.48 -3.30
N VAL A 147 -3.67 8.22 -3.08
CA VAL A 147 -3.70 9.42 -2.23
C VAL A 147 -4.63 10.47 -2.81
N ARG A 148 -4.54 10.73 -4.11
CA ARG A 148 -5.40 11.72 -4.77
C ARG A 148 -6.88 11.34 -4.69
N ALA A 149 -7.19 10.06 -4.92
CA ALA A 149 -8.57 9.59 -4.82
C ALA A 149 -9.10 9.70 -3.40
N ALA A 150 -8.29 9.33 -2.40
CA ALA A 150 -8.67 9.44 -1.00
C ALA A 150 -8.88 10.92 -0.60
N ALA A 151 -8.05 11.81 -1.12
CA ALA A 151 -8.17 13.24 -0.84
C ALA A 151 -9.46 13.84 -1.42
N ARG A 152 -9.88 13.35 -2.59
CA ARG A 152 -11.13 13.81 -3.22
C ARG A 152 -12.36 13.33 -2.46
N ARG A 153 -12.27 12.23 -1.74
CA ARG A 153 -13.33 11.76 -0.86
C ARG A 153 -13.25 12.56 0.43
N GLY A 154 -14.34 12.90 1.02
CA GLY A 154 -14.34 13.56 2.32
C GLY A 154 -13.82 12.62 3.42
N PRO A 155 -13.44 13.18 4.61
CA PRO A 155 -12.91 12.36 5.72
C PRO A 155 -13.85 11.26 6.21
N GLY A 156 -15.14 11.38 5.97
CA GLY A 156 -16.13 10.40 6.40
C GLY A 156 -16.50 9.36 5.36
N SER A 157 -15.74 9.28 4.27
CA SER A 157 -16.06 8.36 3.14
C SER A 157 -15.27 7.09 3.19
#